data_3dca41209d71d875b6dee66845db357b
#
_entry.id   3dca41209d71d875b6dee66845db357b
#
_cell.length_a   1.000
_cell.length_b   1.000
_cell.length_c   1.000
_cell.angle_alpha   90.00
_cell.angle_beta   90.00
_cell.angle_gamma   90.00
#
_symmetry.space_group_name_H-M   'P 1'
#
loop_
_entity.id
_entity.type
_entity.pdbx_description
1 polymer ?
#
loop_
_entity_poly.entity_id
_entity_poly.type
_entity_poly.pdbx_seq_one_letter_code
_entity_poly.pdbx_strand_id
1 'polypeptide(L)'
;MAARRHPAIPVAALLAIVAVGLALLTADRPALRPAGKLIGGPYARLLAESADLGPARTERVQLTAALNQPSEPVRLISWAHAHGLAVRWRDGDSWAVLEGRPRAVAKAFDVVVHEYRARRGDVFYASPQQPEVPEPAQDEVAELGRILSYTPHREGLPPTPPLDVPDGGLLPNQLGRAYNVSPLTDNGYTGQGSTVVVFSFDGFDQADMDSFADWFSLPRFTPQVIGGMPQHRSGESTMDLQMIHAVAPQAKLVMVNARPTVEGGAPYVKLGKLME
;
A
#
# COMPACT_ATOMS: atom_id res chain seq x y z
N MET A 1 -48.04 -55.03 -42.83
CA MET A 1 -46.95 -53.99 -42.68
C MET A 1 -47.57 -52.77 -42.08
N ALA A 2 -47.30 -52.53 -40.73
CA ALA A 2 -47.83 -51.38 -40.00
C ALA A 2 -46.69 -50.36 -39.80
N ALA A 3 -46.86 -49.21 -40.42
CA ALA A 3 -45.91 -48.12 -40.34
C ALA A 3 -46.07 -47.44 -38.96
N ARG A 4 -45.01 -47.48 -38.13
CA ARG A 4 -44.89 -46.72 -36.86
C ARG A 4 -44.72 -45.24 -37.21
N ARG A 5 -45.68 -44.41 -36.84
CA ARG A 5 -45.55 -42.95 -36.87
C ARG A 5 -44.82 -42.51 -35.59
N HIS A 6 -43.65 -41.88 -35.71
CA HIS A 6 -42.95 -41.17 -34.60
C HIS A 6 -43.71 -39.83 -34.37
N PRO A 7 -43.97 -39.47 -33.10
CA PRO A 7 -44.53 -38.18 -32.79
C PRO A 7 -43.48 -37.08 -33.03
N ALA A 8 -43.77 -36.13 -33.88
CA ALA A 8 -42.98 -34.93 -34.07
C ALA A 8 -43.15 -34.02 -32.85
N ILE A 9 -42.04 -33.72 -32.15
CA ILE A 9 -42.02 -32.72 -31.07
C ILE A 9 -42.23 -31.34 -31.72
N PRO A 10 -43.26 -30.58 -31.31
CA PRO A 10 -43.51 -29.28 -31.91
C PRO A 10 -42.35 -28.31 -31.66
N VAL A 11 -41.87 -27.69 -32.75
CA VAL A 11 -40.76 -26.71 -32.74
C VAL A 11 -40.97 -25.58 -31.71
N ALA A 12 -42.23 -25.26 -31.42
CA ALA A 12 -42.59 -24.27 -30.38
C ALA A 12 -42.14 -24.66 -28.97
N ALA A 13 -42.11 -25.97 -28.62
CA ALA A 13 -41.67 -26.42 -27.32
C ALA A 13 -40.12 -26.30 -27.16
N LEU A 14 -39.39 -26.50 -28.26
CA LEU A 14 -37.93 -26.36 -28.26
C LEU A 14 -37.49 -24.88 -28.13
N LEU A 15 -38.22 -23.96 -28.80
CA LEU A 15 -37.99 -22.51 -28.69
C LEU A 15 -38.29 -21.97 -27.27
N ALA A 16 -39.33 -22.49 -26.62
CA ALA A 16 -39.64 -22.09 -25.23
C ALA A 16 -38.56 -22.52 -24.22
N ILE A 17 -37.99 -23.73 -24.38
CA ILE A 17 -36.92 -24.22 -23.51
C ILE A 17 -35.63 -23.41 -23.72
N VAL A 18 -35.31 -23.04 -24.96
CA VAL A 18 -34.14 -22.19 -25.25
C VAL A 18 -34.33 -20.78 -24.70
N ALA A 19 -35.50 -20.18 -24.79
CA ALA A 19 -35.80 -18.86 -24.26
C ALA A 19 -35.77 -18.82 -22.74
N VAL A 20 -36.27 -19.85 -22.05
CA VAL A 20 -36.17 -19.96 -20.57
C VAL A 20 -34.73 -20.21 -20.14
N GLY A 21 -33.96 -21.02 -20.88
CA GLY A 21 -32.53 -21.24 -20.60
C GLY A 21 -31.70 -19.96 -20.78
N LEU A 22 -31.98 -19.14 -21.80
CA LEU A 22 -31.32 -17.86 -22.04
C LEU A 22 -31.71 -16.81 -20.99
N ALA A 23 -32.98 -16.78 -20.58
CA ALA A 23 -33.46 -15.89 -19.51
C ALA A 23 -32.85 -16.23 -18.14
N LEU A 24 -32.56 -17.51 -17.86
CA LEU A 24 -31.87 -17.94 -16.65
C LEU A 24 -30.36 -17.64 -16.68
N LEU A 25 -29.77 -17.51 -17.89
CA LEU A 25 -28.36 -17.10 -18.04
C LEU A 25 -28.17 -15.58 -17.97
N THR A 26 -29.23 -14.80 -18.21
CA THR A 26 -29.26 -13.34 -18.10
C THR A 26 -29.93 -12.85 -16.82
N ALA A 27 -30.35 -13.77 -15.93
CA ALA A 27 -30.77 -13.36 -14.58
C ALA A 27 -29.64 -12.61 -13.95
N ASP A 28 -29.76 -11.28 -13.87
CA ASP A 28 -28.88 -10.41 -13.11
C ASP A 28 -28.64 -11.07 -11.76
N ARG A 29 -27.41 -11.51 -11.55
CA ARG A 29 -26.96 -11.79 -10.20
C ARG A 29 -27.23 -10.50 -9.46
N PRO A 30 -28.01 -10.49 -8.36
CA PRO A 30 -28.18 -9.28 -7.60
C PRO A 30 -26.76 -8.79 -7.31
N ALA A 31 -26.38 -7.66 -7.90
CA ALA A 31 -25.16 -6.99 -7.56
C ALA A 31 -25.29 -6.79 -6.05
N LEU A 32 -24.49 -7.54 -5.28
CA LEU A 32 -24.34 -7.33 -3.84
C LEU A 32 -24.00 -5.86 -3.72
N ARG A 33 -25.00 -5.02 -3.39
CA ARG A 33 -24.76 -3.63 -3.10
C ARG A 33 -23.85 -3.63 -1.89
N PRO A 34 -22.61 -3.19 -2.04
CA PRO A 34 -21.70 -3.15 -0.92
C PRO A 34 -22.30 -2.26 0.15
N ALA A 35 -22.46 -2.79 1.37
CA ALA A 35 -23.05 -2.07 2.49
C ALA A 35 -22.13 -0.96 3.02
N GLY A 36 -20.82 -1.01 2.70
CA GLY A 36 -19.83 -0.08 3.21
C GLY A 36 -19.58 1.15 2.32
N LYS A 37 -18.98 2.18 2.91
CA LYS A 37 -18.52 3.39 2.22
C LYS A 37 -17.44 3.02 1.20
N LEU A 38 -17.61 3.43 -0.06
CA LEU A 38 -16.61 3.21 -1.10
C LEU A 38 -15.34 4.02 -0.80
N ILE A 39 -14.18 3.41 -1.09
CA ILE A 39 -12.90 4.11 -1.03
C ILE A 39 -12.85 5.23 -2.06
N GLY A 40 -12.15 6.32 -1.72
CA GLY A 40 -11.93 7.47 -2.61
C GLY A 40 -10.48 7.61 -3.06
N GLY A 41 -10.23 8.65 -3.87
CA GLY A 41 -8.90 9.05 -4.27
C GLY A 41 -8.21 8.12 -5.27
N PRO A 42 -6.86 8.09 -5.29
CA PRO A 42 -6.07 7.38 -6.31
C PRO A 42 -6.36 5.87 -6.38
N TYR A 43 -6.67 5.26 -5.25
CA TYR A 43 -6.95 3.81 -5.19
C TYR A 43 -8.32 3.44 -5.76
N ALA A 44 -9.32 4.31 -5.63
CA ALA A 44 -10.61 4.11 -6.31
C ALA A 44 -10.41 4.11 -7.83
N ARG A 45 -9.57 5.02 -8.34
CA ARG A 45 -9.21 5.07 -9.75
C ARG A 45 -8.44 3.83 -10.18
N LEU A 46 -7.45 3.39 -9.39
CA LEU A 46 -6.71 2.15 -9.65
C LEU A 46 -7.66 0.96 -9.82
N LEU A 47 -8.63 0.79 -8.89
CA LEU A 47 -9.59 -0.31 -8.98
C LEU A 47 -10.50 -0.19 -10.20
N ALA A 48 -10.98 1.02 -10.52
CA ALA A 48 -11.82 1.26 -11.69
C ALA A 48 -11.08 0.98 -13.02
N GLU A 49 -9.75 1.12 -13.03
CA GLU A 49 -8.90 0.86 -14.20
C GLU A 49 -8.34 -0.57 -14.24
N SER A 50 -8.60 -1.38 -13.22
CA SER A 50 -8.12 -2.76 -13.10
C SER A 50 -9.23 -3.75 -13.47
N ALA A 51 -8.82 -4.91 -14.00
CA ALA A 51 -9.77 -6.01 -14.24
C ALA A 51 -10.07 -6.72 -12.90
N ASP A 52 -11.34 -6.79 -12.53
CA ASP A 52 -11.81 -7.58 -11.39
C ASP A 52 -11.76 -9.08 -11.75
N LEU A 53 -10.99 -9.86 -11.02
CA LEU A 53 -10.82 -11.29 -11.20
C LEU A 53 -11.76 -12.13 -10.31
N GLY A 54 -12.61 -11.47 -9.53
CA GLY A 54 -13.53 -12.09 -8.58
C GLY A 54 -12.93 -12.29 -7.19
N PRO A 55 -13.57 -13.10 -6.32
CA PRO A 55 -13.18 -13.29 -4.94
C PRO A 55 -11.71 -13.64 -4.78
N ALA A 56 -11.03 -12.97 -3.85
CA ALA A 56 -9.60 -13.17 -3.61
C ALA A 56 -9.30 -14.62 -3.21
N ARG A 57 -8.22 -15.16 -3.82
CA ARG A 57 -7.75 -16.54 -3.61
C ARG A 57 -6.45 -16.60 -2.82
N THR A 58 -5.88 -15.44 -2.48
CA THR A 58 -4.70 -15.37 -1.62
C THR A 58 -4.94 -16.08 -0.29
N GLU A 59 -3.89 -16.58 0.33
CA GLU A 59 -4.01 -17.25 1.64
C GLU A 59 -4.34 -16.27 2.75
N ARG A 60 -3.85 -15.03 2.66
CA ARG A 60 -4.00 -14.00 3.69
C ARG A 60 -4.29 -12.64 3.10
N VAL A 61 -5.15 -11.93 3.78
CA VAL A 61 -5.46 -10.52 3.59
C VAL A 61 -5.12 -9.79 4.87
N GLN A 62 -4.51 -8.64 4.73
CA GLN A 62 -4.06 -7.82 5.86
C GLN A 62 -4.66 -6.41 5.76
N LEU A 63 -4.91 -5.82 6.91
CA LEU A 63 -5.19 -4.39 7.06
C LEU A 63 -4.59 -3.90 8.38
N THR A 64 -4.31 -2.61 8.44
CA THR A 64 -3.70 -1.98 9.61
C THR A 64 -4.78 -1.25 10.41
N ALA A 65 -4.69 -1.30 11.74
CA ALA A 65 -5.45 -0.47 12.65
C ALA A 65 -4.52 0.57 13.29
N ALA A 66 -4.89 1.83 13.24
CA ALA A 66 -4.30 2.89 14.04
C ALA A 66 -4.93 2.86 15.43
N LEU A 67 -4.12 2.83 16.47
CA LEU A 67 -4.60 2.76 17.85
C LEU A 67 -4.63 4.16 18.47
N ASN A 68 -5.64 4.42 19.32
CA ASN A 68 -5.75 5.67 20.07
C ASN A 68 -4.63 5.81 21.10
N GLN A 69 -4.11 4.69 21.61
CA GLN A 69 -3.07 4.64 22.63
C GLN A 69 -2.04 3.55 22.26
N PRO A 70 -0.75 3.72 22.61
CA PRO A 70 0.28 2.70 22.41
C PRO A 70 0.21 1.61 23.50
N SER A 71 -0.99 1.04 23.67
CA SER A 71 -1.27 -0.01 24.64
C SER A 71 -1.93 -1.20 23.95
N GLU A 72 -1.88 -2.37 24.59
CA GLU A 72 -2.47 -3.60 24.04
C GLU A 72 -3.95 -3.41 23.70
N PRO A 73 -4.35 -3.59 22.42
CA PRO A 73 -5.75 -3.39 22.01
C PRO A 73 -6.57 -4.65 22.29
N VAL A 74 -6.87 -4.90 23.55
CA VAL A 74 -7.49 -6.14 24.05
C VAL A 74 -8.86 -6.41 23.42
N ARG A 75 -9.67 -5.37 23.24
CA ARG A 75 -11.02 -5.49 22.65
C ARG A 75 -10.91 -5.79 21.15
N LEU A 76 -9.99 -5.12 20.45
CA LEU A 76 -9.72 -5.41 19.05
C LEU A 76 -9.25 -6.86 18.87
N ILE A 77 -8.31 -7.32 19.71
CA ILE A 77 -7.80 -8.69 19.69
C ILE A 77 -8.93 -9.70 19.92
N SER A 78 -9.73 -9.47 20.95
CA SER A 78 -10.84 -10.35 21.29
C SER A 78 -11.88 -10.42 20.17
N TRP A 79 -12.27 -9.25 19.62
CA TRP A 79 -13.19 -9.17 18.50
C TRP A 79 -12.64 -9.88 17.24
N ALA A 80 -11.38 -9.64 16.91
CA ALA A 80 -10.74 -10.23 15.75
C ALA A 80 -10.70 -11.75 15.84
N HIS A 81 -10.31 -12.31 17.00
CA HIS A 81 -10.30 -13.76 17.22
C HIS A 81 -11.70 -14.37 17.07
N ALA A 82 -12.75 -13.72 17.59
CA ALA A 82 -14.12 -14.18 17.43
C ALA A 82 -14.58 -14.23 15.96
N HIS A 83 -13.93 -13.45 15.08
CA HIS A 83 -14.20 -13.42 13.64
C HIS A 83 -13.19 -14.22 12.81
N GLY A 84 -12.31 -14.99 13.45
CA GLY A 84 -11.31 -15.84 12.77
C GLY A 84 -10.15 -15.03 12.15
N LEU A 85 -9.87 -13.87 12.73
CA LEU A 85 -8.73 -13.02 12.36
C LEU A 85 -7.64 -13.10 13.43
N ALA A 86 -6.39 -12.99 13.02
CA ALA A 86 -5.26 -12.78 13.91
C ALA A 86 -4.94 -11.30 14.00
N VAL A 87 -4.45 -10.87 15.17
CA VAL A 87 -3.94 -9.52 15.39
C VAL A 87 -2.48 -9.61 15.78
N ARG A 88 -1.66 -8.82 15.15
CA ARG A 88 -0.25 -8.64 15.52
C ARG A 88 -0.04 -7.23 16.01
N TRP A 89 0.41 -7.13 17.23
CA TRP A 89 0.75 -5.89 17.92
C TRP A 89 2.02 -6.11 18.74
N ARG A 90 2.81 -5.09 18.93
CA ARG A 90 3.99 -5.08 19.79
C ARG A 90 3.82 -4.03 20.86
N ASP A 91 4.35 -4.29 22.03
CA ASP A 91 4.31 -3.34 23.14
C ASP A 91 4.92 -1.98 22.73
N GLY A 92 4.17 -0.92 23.03
CA GLY A 92 4.50 0.45 22.64
C GLY A 92 4.13 0.86 21.21
N ASP A 93 3.61 -0.03 20.36
CA ASP A 93 3.12 0.35 19.03
C ASP A 93 1.73 1.01 19.11
N SER A 94 1.56 2.16 18.44
CA SER A 94 0.26 2.80 18.24
C SER A 94 -0.49 2.27 17.00
N TRP A 95 -0.18 1.08 16.57
CA TRP A 95 -0.80 0.41 15.44
C TRP A 95 -0.77 -1.10 15.62
N ALA A 96 -1.71 -1.78 14.98
CA ALA A 96 -1.78 -3.24 14.93
C ALA A 96 -2.09 -3.69 13.50
N VAL A 97 -1.77 -4.93 13.17
CA VAL A 97 -2.15 -5.56 11.89
C VAL A 97 -3.15 -6.65 12.15
N LEU A 98 -4.29 -6.56 11.49
CA LEU A 98 -5.27 -7.64 11.42
C LEU A 98 -5.02 -8.44 10.17
N GLU A 99 -5.07 -9.76 10.29
CA GLU A 99 -4.91 -10.66 9.15
C GLU A 99 -5.84 -11.86 9.23
N GLY A 100 -6.23 -12.36 8.07
CA GLY A 100 -7.06 -13.54 7.98
C GLY A 100 -7.27 -14.02 6.55
N ARG A 101 -8.00 -15.10 6.40
CA ARG A 101 -8.42 -15.55 5.07
C ARG A 101 -9.36 -14.51 4.45
N PRO A 102 -9.34 -14.34 3.11
CA PRO A 102 -10.19 -13.33 2.42
C PRO A 102 -11.66 -13.37 2.85
N ARG A 103 -12.24 -14.55 2.97
CA ARG A 103 -13.64 -14.72 3.39
C ARG A 103 -13.89 -14.31 4.83
N ALA A 104 -12.92 -14.54 5.73
CA ALA A 104 -13.05 -14.13 7.13
C ALA A 104 -13.00 -12.61 7.23
N VAL A 105 -12.04 -11.97 6.56
CA VAL A 105 -11.94 -10.49 6.50
C VAL A 105 -13.18 -9.88 5.88
N ALA A 106 -13.63 -10.40 4.73
CA ALA A 106 -14.84 -9.92 4.05
C ALA A 106 -16.07 -9.98 4.96
N LYS A 107 -16.25 -11.09 5.70
CA LYS A 107 -17.36 -11.27 6.62
C LYS A 107 -17.23 -10.39 7.87
N ALA A 108 -16.05 -10.25 8.43
CA ALA A 108 -15.82 -9.50 9.67
C ALA A 108 -16.09 -8.00 9.49
N PHE A 109 -15.79 -7.46 8.31
CA PHE A 109 -15.92 -6.03 8.01
C PHE A 109 -17.08 -5.70 7.06
N ASP A 110 -17.89 -6.71 6.67
CA ASP A 110 -18.98 -6.56 5.70
C ASP A 110 -18.53 -5.85 4.40
N VAL A 111 -17.43 -6.32 3.84
CA VAL A 111 -16.80 -5.78 2.63
C VAL A 111 -16.56 -6.88 1.60
N VAL A 112 -16.39 -6.47 0.35
CA VAL A 112 -15.94 -7.37 -0.71
C VAL A 112 -14.40 -7.38 -0.73
N VAL A 113 -13.81 -8.56 -0.84
CA VAL A 113 -12.35 -8.71 -1.03
C VAL A 113 -12.11 -9.51 -2.29
N HIS A 114 -11.69 -8.83 -3.35
CA HIS A 114 -11.43 -9.42 -4.67
C HIS A 114 -9.94 -9.33 -5.04
N GLU A 115 -9.55 -10.14 -6.02
CA GLU A 115 -8.32 -9.98 -6.76
C GLU A 115 -8.58 -9.09 -7.97
N TYR A 116 -7.61 -8.23 -8.24
CA TYR A 116 -7.63 -7.30 -9.37
C TYR A 116 -6.34 -7.46 -10.17
N ARG A 117 -6.44 -7.22 -11.48
CA ARG A 117 -5.27 -7.14 -12.36
C ARG A 117 -5.13 -5.72 -12.88
N ALA A 118 -4.05 -5.05 -12.49
CA ALA A 118 -3.69 -3.74 -13.00
C ALA A 118 -3.38 -3.79 -14.49
N ARG A 119 -3.40 -2.65 -15.18
CA ARG A 119 -3.09 -2.54 -16.61
C ARG A 119 -1.70 -3.11 -16.98
N ARG A 120 -0.76 -3.09 -16.05
CA ARG A 120 0.61 -3.63 -16.23
C ARG A 120 0.73 -5.14 -15.97
N GLY A 121 -0.37 -5.78 -15.56
CA GLY A 121 -0.42 -7.22 -15.34
C GLY A 121 -0.27 -7.65 -13.88
N ASP A 122 0.09 -6.74 -12.97
CA ASP A 122 0.21 -7.03 -11.53
C ASP A 122 -1.13 -7.49 -10.96
N VAL A 123 -1.09 -8.58 -10.22
CA VAL A 123 -2.26 -9.10 -9.51
C VAL A 123 -2.15 -8.74 -8.04
N PHE A 124 -3.21 -8.15 -7.50
CA PHE A 124 -3.28 -7.72 -6.10
C PHE A 124 -4.69 -7.95 -5.56
N TYR A 125 -4.81 -8.10 -4.24
CA TYR A 125 -6.12 -8.09 -3.61
C TYR A 125 -6.49 -6.69 -3.14
N ALA A 126 -7.78 -6.39 -3.17
CA ALA A 126 -8.33 -5.16 -2.65
C ALA A 126 -9.80 -5.28 -2.25
N SER A 127 -10.25 -4.32 -1.45
CA SER A 127 -11.66 -4.02 -1.25
C SER A 127 -11.99 -2.65 -1.87
N PRO A 128 -13.09 -2.54 -2.64
CA PRO A 128 -13.59 -1.24 -3.05
C PRO A 128 -14.26 -0.46 -1.91
N GLN A 129 -14.45 -1.10 -0.75
CA GLN A 129 -15.03 -0.48 0.43
C GLN A 129 -13.99 -0.22 1.49
N GLN A 130 -14.20 0.87 2.24
CA GLN A 130 -13.44 1.17 3.44
C GLN A 130 -14.01 0.33 4.59
N PRO A 131 -13.20 -0.52 5.26
CA PRO A 131 -13.65 -1.21 6.48
C PRO A 131 -13.91 -0.19 7.58
N GLU A 132 -14.96 -0.42 8.38
CA GLU A 132 -15.30 0.41 9.53
C GLU A 132 -14.74 -0.20 10.81
N VAL A 133 -14.42 0.67 11.78
CA VAL A 133 -13.95 0.22 13.09
C VAL A 133 -15.09 -0.52 13.80
N PRO A 134 -14.88 -1.77 14.22
CA PRO A 134 -15.92 -2.53 14.90
C PRO A 134 -16.31 -1.87 16.22
N GLU A 135 -17.60 -1.85 16.52
CA GLU A 135 -18.15 -1.21 17.72
C GLU A 135 -17.39 -1.56 19.02
N PRO A 136 -17.03 -2.82 19.31
CA PRO A 136 -16.32 -3.16 20.52
C PRO A 136 -14.91 -2.57 20.64
N ALA A 137 -14.30 -2.15 19.51
CA ALA A 137 -12.95 -1.64 19.46
C ALA A 137 -12.85 -0.12 19.20
N GLN A 138 -13.98 0.61 19.17
CA GLN A 138 -14.00 2.05 18.85
C GLN A 138 -13.19 2.90 19.84
N ASP A 139 -13.10 2.49 21.10
CA ASP A 139 -12.31 3.20 22.11
C ASP A 139 -10.79 2.97 21.92
N GLU A 140 -10.39 1.87 21.28
CA GLU A 140 -8.99 1.48 21.11
C GLU A 140 -8.45 1.85 19.72
N VAL A 141 -9.31 1.90 18.70
CA VAL A 141 -8.94 2.08 17.30
C VAL A 141 -9.42 3.41 16.77
N ALA A 142 -8.49 4.24 16.33
CA ALA A 142 -8.80 5.53 15.71
C ALA A 142 -9.29 5.36 14.27
N GLU A 143 -8.62 4.48 13.50
CA GLU A 143 -8.89 4.30 12.08
C GLU A 143 -8.42 2.92 11.61
N LEU A 144 -9.09 2.38 10.58
CA LEU A 144 -8.63 1.21 9.85
C LEU A 144 -8.03 1.60 8.50
N GLY A 145 -6.93 0.96 8.17
CA GLY A 145 -6.33 1.05 6.84
C GLY A 145 -7.19 0.37 5.77
N ARG A 146 -6.87 0.63 4.52
CA ARG A 146 -7.52 -0.03 3.39
C ARG A 146 -7.10 -1.48 3.28
N ILE A 147 -8.00 -2.31 2.78
CA ILE A 147 -7.68 -3.65 2.33
C ILE A 147 -7.13 -3.53 0.90
N LEU A 148 -5.81 -3.53 0.78
CA LEU A 148 -5.13 -3.31 -0.50
C LEU A 148 -3.69 -3.84 -0.43
N SER A 149 -3.33 -4.75 -1.34
CA SER A 149 -1.96 -5.26 -1.46
C SER A 149 -1.18 -4.67 -2.64
N TYR A 150 -1.76 -3.71 -3.36
CA TYR A 150 -1.09 -3.07 -4.47
C TYR A 150 0.11 -2.25 -3.98
N THR A 151 1.27 -2.59 -4.50
CA THR A 151 2.47 -1.78 -4.34
C THR A 151 2.75 -1.13 -5.70
N PRO A 152 2.73 0.19 -5.80
CA PRO A 152 3.10 0.85 -7.04
C PRO A 152 4.53 0.45 -7.42
N HIS A 153 4.69 -0.22 -8.55
CA HIS A 153 6.01 -0.32 -9.16
C HIS A 153 6.32 1.05 -9.76
N ARG A 154 7.28 1.74 -9.19
CA ARG A 154 8.01 2.72 -9.96
C ARG A 154 8.90 1.92 -10.90
N GLU A 155 8.54 1.86 -12.17
CA GLU A 155 9.56 1.65 -13.20
C GLU A 155 10.57 2.76 -12.96
N GLY A 156 11.84 2.39 -12.76
CA GLY A 156 12.90 3.35 -12.89
C GLY A 156 12.64 4.06 -14.22
N LEU A 157 12.61 5.39 -14.20
CA LEU A 157 12.52 6.16 -15.44
C LEU A 157 13.53 5.51 -16.39
N PRO A 158 13.15 5.20 -17.64
CA PRO A 158 14.14 4.75 -18.60
C PRO A 158 15.26 5.77 -18.53
N PRO A 159 16.54 5.37 -18.57
CA PRO A 159 17.64 6.30 -18.53
C PRO A 159 17.49 7.21 -19.75
N THR A 160 16.77 8.30 -19.56
CA THR A 160 16.82 9.41 -20.50
C THR A 160 18.15 10.07 -20.20
N PRO A 161 19.13 10.02 -21.09
CA PRO A 161 20.36 10.74 -20.83
C PRO A 161 19.97 12.18 -20.56
N PRO A 162 20.36 12.75 -19.41
CA PRO A 162 20.08 14.13 -19.12
C PRO A 162 20.81 14.97 -20.18
N LEU A 163 20.07 15.81 -20.88
CA LEU A 163 20.59 16.57 -22.02
C LEU A 163 21.70 17.55 -21.62
N ASP A 164 21.79 17.90 -20.32
CA ASP A 164 22.73 18.93 -19.83
C ASP A 164 23.57 18.45 -18.62
N VAL A 165 23.66 17.15 -18.37
CA VAL A 165 24.43 16.61 -17.25
C VAL A 165 25.70 15.96 -17.77
N PRO A 166 26.89 16.24 -17.19
CA PRO A 166 28.13 15.58 -17.57
C PRO A 166 28.05 14.05 -17.52
N ASP A 167 28.84 13.37 -18.34
CA ASP A 167 29.01 11.92 -18.21
C ASP A 167 29.42 11.59 -16.78
N GLY A 168 28.62 10.76 -16.10
CA GLY A 168 28.80 10.42 -14.68
C GLY A 168 27.93 11.20 -13.68
N GLY A 169 27.07 12.11 -14.14
CA GLY A 169 26.11 12.83 -13.29
C GLY A 169 26.67 14.11 -12.65
N LEU A 170 25.92 14.67 -11.70
CA LEU A 170 26.28 15.86 -10.95
C LEU A 170 26.85 15.47 -9.58
N LEU A 171 27.97 16.11 -9.22
CA LEU A 171 28.47 16.06 -7.85
C LEU A 171 27.59 16.91 -6.91
N PRO A 172 27.58 16.64 -5.59
CA PRO A 172 26.80 17.40 -4.62
C PRO A 172 26.99 18.93 -4.71
N ASN A 173 28.22 19.40 -4.88
CA ASN A 173 28.51 20.82 -5.03
C ASN A 173 28.05 21.42 -6.38
N GLN A 174 27.99 20.61 -7.44
CA GLN A 174 27.43 21.01 -8.74
C GLN A 174 25.92 21.09 -8.66
N LEU A 175 25.29 20.13 -7.98
CA LEU A 175 23.86 20.15 -7.68
C LEU A 175 23.46 21.42 -6.92
N GLY A 176 24.19 21.76 -5.85
CA GLY A 176 23.96 22.98 -5.08
C GLY A 176 24.02 24.25 -5.92
N ARG A 177 24.94 24.30 -6.92
CA ARG A 177 25.02 25.41 -7.88
C ARG A 177 23.90 25.40 -8.89
N ALA A 178 23.58 24.23 -9.46
CA ALA A 178 22.52 24.09 -10.47
C ALA A 178 21.15 24.56 -9.95
N TYR A 179 20.87 24.30 -8.68
CA TYR A 179 19.62 24.71 -8.01
C TYR A 179 19.75 26.04 -7.22
N ASN A 180 20.89 26.73 -7.34
CA ASN A 180 21.18 27.97 -6.64
C ASN A 180 21.04 27.87 -5.10
N VAL A 181 21.40 26.73 -4.54
CA VAL A 181 21.37 26.48 -3.09
C VAL A 181 22.68 26.90 -2.41
N SER A 182 23.78 26.91 -3.15
CA SER A 182 25.13 27.27 -2.63
C SER A 182 25.15 28.58 -1.83
N PRO A 183 24.46 29.66 -2.25
CA PRO A 183 24.43 30.89 -1.47
C PRO A 183 23.82 30.71 -0.07
N LEU A 184 22.89 29.77 0.12
CA LEU A 184 22.30 29.46 1.44
C LEU A 184 23.28 28.69 2.31
N THR A 185 23.91 27.65 1.75
CA THR A 185 24.87 26.83 2.49
C THR A 185 26.14 27.59 2.86
N ASP A 186 26.60 28.47 1.97
CA ASP A 186 27.76 29.36 2.21
C ASP A 186 27.49 30.38 3.33
N ASN A 187 26.21 30.73 3.57
CA ASN A 187 25.76 31.55 4.67
C ASN A 187 25.36 30.75 5.95
N GLY A 188 25.64 29.43 5.99
CA GLY A 188 25.44 28.61 7.15
C GLY A 188 24.03 27.96 7.26
N TYR A 189 23.18 28.14 6.25
CA TYR A 189 21.87 27.48 6.22
C TYR A 189 22.04 26.03 5.71
N THR A 190 22.43 25.14 6.61
CA THR A 190 22.79 23.74 6.32
C THR A 190 21.75 22.74 6.82
N GLY A 191 20.55 23.23 7.18
CA GLY A 191 19.45 22.40 7.67
C GLY A 191 19.48 22.13 9.18
N GLN A 192 20.36 22.79 9.95
CA GLN A 192 20.41 22.64 11.40
C GLN A 192 19.04 22.97 12.03
N GLY A 193 18.55 22.08 12.92
CA GLY A 193 17.24 22.22 13.55
C GLY A 193 16.05 21.80 12.70
N SER A 194 16.27 21.46 11.42
CA SER A 194 15.23 20.94 10.53
C SER A 194 15.18 19.42 10.56
N THR A 195 14.00 18.87 10.36
CA THR A 195 13.80 17.42 10.16
C THR A 195 13.19 17.19 8.78
N VAL A 196 13.80 16.31 8.00
CA VAL A 196 13.27 15.87 6.71
C VAL A 196 12.80 14.42 6.84
N VAL A 197 11.55 14.20 6.47
CA VAL A 197 10.92 12.88 6.55
C VAL A 197 10.78 12.31 5.13
N VAL A 198 11.35 11.13 4.91
CA VAL A 198 11.29 10.38 3.66
C VAL A 198 10.37 9.19 3.82
N PHE A 199 9.32 9.11 3.03
CA PHE A 199 8.49 7.93 2.93
C PHE A 199 9.07 7.01 1.87
N SER A 200 9.49 5.82 2.26
CA SER A 200 10.11 4.88 1.34
C SER A 200 9.54 3.47 1.43
N PHE A 201 9.44 2.82 0.28
CA PHE A 201 9.12 1.40 0.14
C PHE A 201 10.37 0.53 0.09
N ASP A 202 11.53 1.16 0.09
CA ASP A 202 12.85 0.56 -0.06
C ASP A 202 13.71 0.84 1.18
N GLY A 203 14.68 0.00 1.45
CA GLY A 203 15.64 0.19 2.52
C GLY A 203 16.95 0.77 2.01
N PHE A 204 17.88 1.01 2.94
CA PHE A 204 19.24 1.44 2.65
C PHE A 204 20.25 0.67 3.53
N ASP A 205 21.51 0.69 3.14
CA ASP A 205 22.60 0.19 3.93
C ASP A 205 23.39 1.37 4.53
N GLN A 206 23.71 1.32 5.83
CA GLN A 206 24.45 2.40 6.48
C GLN A 206 25.85 2.60 5.87
N ALA A 207 26.46 1.52 5.37
CA ALA A 207 27.75 1.60 4.71
C ALA A 207 27.74 2.47 3.44
N ASP A 208 26.59 2.53 2.72
CA ASP A 208 26.44 3.40 1.56
C ASP A 208 26.33 4.87 1.98
N MET A 209 25.67 5.14 3.11
CA MET A 209 25.60 6.50 3.67
C MET A 209 26.99 6.99 4.10
N ASP A 210 27.75 6.13 4.79
CA ASP A 210 29.07 6.44 5.29
C ASP A 210 30.07 6.66 4.13
N SER A 211 30.02 5.79 3.10
CA SER A 211 30.84 5.92 1.91
C SER A 211 30.56 7.20 1.15
N PHE A 212 29.27 7.56 0.98
CA PHE A 212 28.89 8.82 0.34
C PHE A 212 29.40 10.04 1.11
N ALA A 213 29.24 10.06 2.42
CA ALA A 213 29.71 11.16 3.25
C ALA A 213 31.24 11.31 3.14
N ASP A 214 32.00 10.20 3.20
CA ASP A 214 33.45 10.20 3.09
C ASP A 214 33.92 10.67 1.69
N TRP A 215 33.31 10.21 0.61
CA TRP A 215 33.68 10.58 -0.76
C TRP A 215 33.49 12.07 -1.04
N PHE A 216 32.45 12.66 -0.47
CA PHE A 216 32.11 14.06 -0.71
C PHE A 216 32.50 15.00 0.43
N SER A 217 33.25 14.50 1.42
CA SER A 217 33.68 15.27 2.60
C SER A 217 32.52 15.93 3.37
N LEU A 218 31.40 15.21 3.44
CA LEU A 218 30.23 15.59 4.21
C LEU A 218 30.29 14.98 5.63
N PRO A 219 29.60 15.54 6.60
CA PRO A 219 29.45 14.88 7.91
C PRO A 219 28.80 13.52 7.77
N ARG A 220 29.31 12.51 8.49
CA ARG A 220 28.59 11.20 8.54
C ARG A 220 27.24 11.36 9.22
N PHE A 221 26.26 10.59 8.76
CA PHE A 221 24.89 10.66 9.27
C PHE A 221 24.26 9.28 9.33
N THR A 222 23.31 9.14 10.24
CA THR A 222 22.50 7.91 10.38
C THR A 222 21.03 8.31 10.39
N PRO A 223 20.29 8.00 9.31
CA PRO A 223 18.86 8.26 9.28
C PRO A 223 18.13 7.48 10.37
N GLN A 224 17.19 8.12 11.06
CA GLN A 224 16.28 7.41 11.95
C GLN A 224 15.28 6.62 11.12
N VAL A 225 15.08 5.33 11.42
CA VAL A 225 14.12 4.48 10.73
C VAL A 225 12.88 4.26 11.60
N ILE A 226 11.71 4.55 11.05
CA ILE A 226 10.42 4.31 11.70
C ILE A 226 9.66 3.22 10.95
N GLY A 227 9.16 2.23 11.68
CA GLY A 227 8.41 1.12 11.14
C GLY A 227 9.27 -0.02 10.60
N GLY A 228 10.52 -0.10 11.03
CA GLY A 228 11.47 -1.14 10.62
C GLY A 228 12.12 -0.86 9.26
N MET A 229 13.31 -1.39 9.06
CA MET A 229 14.02 -1.28 7.79
C MET A 229 13.37 -2.20 6.73
N PRO A 230 12.93 -1.69 5.58
CA PRO A 230 12.50 -2.54 4.47
C PRO A 230 13.64 -3.45 4.02
N GLN A 231 13.34 -4.70 3.68
CA GLN A 231 14.37 -5.66 3.24
C GLN A 231 14.78 -5.45 1.79
N HIS A 232 13.88 -4.92 0.97
CA HIS A 232 14.17 -4.62 -0.43
C HIS A 232 15.20 -3.48 -0.53
N ARG A 233 16.12 -3.60 -1.48
CA ARG A 233 17.23 -2.65 -1.73
C ARG A 233 17.30 -2.38 -3.23
N SER A 234 16.53 -1.40 -3.71
CA SER A 234 16.61 -0.96 -5.11
C SER A 234 17.55 0.22 -5.31
N GLY A 235 17.98 0.84 -4.20
CA GLY A 235 18.84 2.01 -4.19
C GLY A 235 18.08 3.35 -4.16
N GLU A 236 16.74 3.35 -4.27
CA GLU A 236 15.97 4.60 -4.26
C GLU A 236 16.09 5.32 -2.91
N SER A 237 15.89 4.61 -1.79
CA SER A 237 16.07 5.22 -0.45
C SER A 237 17.48 5.72 -0.22
N THR A 238 18.47 4.96 -0.70
CA THR A 238 19.87 5.35 -0.62
C THR A 238 20.09 6.68 -1.34
N MET A 239 19.63 6.78 -2.58
CA MET A 239 19.73 7.99 -3.38
C MET A 239 19.01 9.18 -2.72
N ASP A 240 17.76 9.00 -2.30
CA ASP A 240 16.96 10.06 -1.67
C ASP A 240 17.65 10.64 -0.44
N LEU A 241 18.10 9.76 0.48
CA LEU A 241 18.75 10.16 1.71
C LEU A 241 20.10 10.87 1.45
N GLN A 242 20.90 10.36 0.51
CA GLN A 242 22.17 10.96 0.10
C GLN A 242 21.96 12.33 -0.54
N MET A 243 20.97 12.49 -1.41
CA MET A 243 20.67 13.76 -2.07
C MET A 243 20.20 14.82 -1.09
N ILE A 244 19.33 14.45 -0.14
CA ILE A 244 18.89 15.38 0.93
C ILE A 244 20.08 15.79 1.79
N HIS A 245 20.93 14.82 2.17
CA HIS A 245 22.12 15.11 2.99
C HIS A 245 23.14 16.00 2.24
N ALA A 246 23.26 15.84 0.92
CA ALA A 246 24.11 16.70 0.10
C ALA A 246 23.67 18.18 0.12
N VAL A 247 22.37 18.43 0.21
CA VAL A 247 21.80 19.78 0.21
C VAL A 247 21.70 20.36 1.64
N ALA A 248 21.35 19.52 2.61
CA ALA A 248 21.11 19.92 3.99
C ALA A 248 21.86 18.99 4.97
N PRO A 249 23.20 19.05 5.04
CA PRO A 249 24.01 18.07 5.77
C PRO A 249 23.82 18.08 7.28
N GLN A 250 23.16 19.08 7.85
CA GLN A 250 22.86 19.17 9.28
C GLN A 250 21.38 18.93 9.60
N ALA A 251 20.54 18.64 8.60
CA ALA A 251 19.16 18.24 8.85
C ALA A 251 19.10 16.83 9.47
N LYS A 252 18.16 16.66 10.38
CA LYS A 252 17.80 15.31 10.87
C LYS A 252 17.04 14.58 9.77
N LEU A 253 17.48 13.39 9.39
CA LEU A 253 16.81 12.57 8.42
C LEU A 253 16.02 11.44 9.10
N VAL A 254 14.77 11.30 8.70
CA VAL A 254 13.89 10.26 9.20
C VAL A 254 13.31 9.51 8.00
N MET A 255 13.59 8.22 7.90
CA MET A 255 12.96 7.36 6.91
C MET A 255 11.77 6.62 7.53
N VAL A 256 10.60 6.74 6.92
CA VAL A 256 9.40 6.02 7.30
C VAL A 256 9.16 4.90 6.31
N ASN A 257 9.17 3.66 6.80
CA ASN A 257 8.81 2.52 5.97
C ASN A 257 7.34 2.64 5.54
N ALA A 258 7.13 2.92 4.27
CA ALA A 258 5.80 3.16 3.69
C ALA A 258 5.06 1.86 3.32
N ARG A 259 5.68 0.70 3.48
CA ARG A 259 4.99 -0.58 3.24
C ARG A 259 3.91 -0.80 4.29
N PRO A 260 2.67 -1.05 3.88
CA PRO A 260 1.57 -1.37 4.79
C PRO A 260 1.65 -2.86 5.20
N THR A 261 2.82 -3.27 5.69
CA THR A 261 3.09 -4.65 6.11
C THR A 261 3.26 -4.71 7.63
N VAL A 262 3.27 -5.93 8.15
CA VAL A 262 3.58 -6.22 9.55
C VAL A 262 4.87 -5.56 10.03
N GLU A 263 5.86 -5.49 9.14
CA GLU A 263 7.16 -4.90 9.43
C GLU A 263 7.07 -3.38 9.58
N GLY A 264 6.06 -2.79 8.98
CA GLY A 264 6.03 -1.38 8.79
C GLY A 264 4.82 -0.61 9.32
N GLY A 265 3.68 -1.22 9.57
CA GLY A 265 2.42 -0.52 9.85
C GLY A 265 1.95 0.39 8.70
N ALA A 266 0.88 1.13 8.90
CA ALA A 266 0.39 2.08 7.89
C ALA A 266 1.24 3.37 7.88
N PRO A 267 1.56 3.91 6.69
CA PRO A 267 2.42 5.10 6.58
C PRO A 267 1.89 6.31 7.36
N TYR A 268 0.59 6.56 7.33
CA TYR A 268 -0.01 7.70 8.01
C TYR A 268 0.03 7.58 9.55
N VAL A 269 -0.03 6.36 10.10
CA VAL A 269 0.12 6.13 11.53
C VAL A 269 1.56 6.43 11.98
N LYS A 270 2.52 6.05 11.15
CA LYS A 270 3.94 6.33 11.41
C LYS A 270 4.24 7.83 11.33
N LEU A 271 3.60 8.53 10.39
CA LEU A 271 3.74 9.98 10.27
C LEU A 271 3.16 10.69 11.48
N GLY A 272 1.99 10.27 12.00
CA GLY A 272 1.39 10.82 13.20
C GLY A 272 2.35 10.80 14.38
N LYS A 273 3.03 9.67 14.61
CA LYS A 273 4.07 9.54 15.67
C LYS A 273 5.27 10.48 15.53
N LEU A 274 5.50 11.06 14.37
CA LEU A 274 6.59 12.02 14.14
C LEU A 274 6.17 13.46 14.39
N MET A 275 4.86 13.72 14.36
CA MET A 275 4.32 15.06 14.54
C MET A 275 3.97 15.36 16.01
N GLU A 276 3.90 14.34 16.88
CA GLU A 276 3.81 14.42 18.34
C GLU A 276 5.18 14.70 18.97
#